data_6e88a16dbe5cfad56d124381b1ea1a9e
#
_entry.id   6e88a16dbe5cfad56d124381b1ea1a9e
#
_cell.length_a   1.000
_cell.length_b   1.000
_cell.length_c   1.000
_cell.angle_alpha   90.00
_cell.angle_beta   90.00
_cell.angle_gamma   90.00
#
_symmetry.space_group_name_H-M   'P 1'
#
loop_
_entity.id
_entity.type
_entity.pdbx_description
1 polymer ?
#
loop_
_entity_poly.entity_id
_entity_poly.type
_entity_poly.pdbx_seq_one_letter_code
_entity_poly.pdbx_strand_id
1 'polypeptide(L)'
;MAARHRAESYHVLENILAFLSMQGVTLNLGGKPLLDSADLSVEIGDRLCLVGRNGAGKSSLLALLGGQMQPNSGMIIRPGTLIGQMPQDVPEHWRGTVFSLVAEVLGEEGKALAAAHAGADHGVEITGGWERYGDVLAVINHLGLNPDADFTSLSGGTKRRVALARALICSEDLILDEPTNHLDIATITWLEDFLLRKARTLIFVSHDRAFAKRLATRVVEVDRGKLHNYSCGFDRYPERREERLAAEERAFALQDKKLAQEEAWIRQGIKARRTRNMGRVRALVALRAERAARRDKQGNV
;
A
#
# COMPACT_ATOMS: atom_id res chain seq x y z
N MET A 1 26.57 21.85 12.73
CA MET A 1 25.79 21.09 13.74
C MET A 1 24.32 21.53 13.81
N ALA A 2 24.00 22.83 13.91
CA ALA A 2 22.61 23.33 14.04
C ALA A 2 21.65 22.97 12.88
N ALA A 3 22.13 22.88 11.62
CA ALA A 3 21.29 22.53 10.48
C ALA A 3 20.88 21.03 10.45
N ARG A 4 21.75 20.15 10.94
CA ARG A 4 21.44 18.72 11.08
C ARG A 4 20.41 18.46 12.19
N HIS A 5 20.53 19.12 13.32
CA HIS A 5 19.55 19.04 14.41
C HIS A 5 18.17 19.59 14.02
N ARG A 6 18.13 20.63 13.19
CA ARG A 6 16.87 21.18 12.66
C ARG A 6 16.20 20.20 11.67
N ALA A 7 16.96 19.58 10.79
CA ALA A 7 16.43 18.58 9.85
C ALA A 7 15.92 17.32 10.58
N GLU A 8 16.63 16.85 11.61
CA GLU A 8 16.17 15.72 12.44
C GLU A 8 14.91 16.08 13.24
N SER A 9 14.82 17.32 13.77
CA SER A 9 13.62 17.79 14.48
C SER A 9 12.39 17.94 13.55
N TYR A 10 12.57 18.40 12.31
CA TYR A 10 11.49 18.44 11.32
C TYR A 10 11.02 17.04 10.92
N HIS A 11 11.92 16.08 10.69
CA HIS A 11 11.56 14.69 10.44
C HIS A 11 10.83 14.03 11.61
N VAL A 12 11.19 14.35 12.85
CA VAL A 12 10.49 13.84 14.04
C VAL A 12 9.08 14.45 14.17
N LEU A 13 8.92 15.74 13.84
CA LEU A 13 7.60 16.40 13.88
C LEU A 13 6.67 15.95 12.75
N GLU A 14 7.17 15.72 11.54
CA GLU A 14 6.39 15.13 10.44
C GLU A 14 5.92 13.72 10.78
N ASN A 15 6.74 12.91 11.48
CA ASN A 15 6.35 11.57 11.92
C ASN A 15 5.29 11.55 13.03
N ILE A 16 5.13 12.64 13.80
CA ILE A 16 4.09 12.72 14.84
C ILE A 16 2.71 13.05 14.24
N LEU A 17 2.67 13.64 13.06
CA LEU A 17 1.44 14.00 12.33
C LEU A 17 1.02 12.97 11.29
N ALA A 18 1.91 12.04 10.91
CA ALA A 18 1.61 11.01 9.93
C ALA A 18 0.63 9.98 10.50
N PHE A 19 -0.41 9.64 9.74
CA PHE A 19 -1.32 8.53 10.06
C PHE A 19 -0.56 7.20 10.14
N LEU A 20 0.35 6.96 9.18
CA LEU A 20 1.19 5.78 9.12
C LEU A 20 2.57 6.17 8.57
N SER A 21 3.63 5.68 9.20
CA SER A 21 5.01 5.94 8.76
C SER A 21 5.82 4.65 8.68
N MET A 22 6.57 4.52 7.60
CA MET A 22 7.48 3.41 7.32
C MET A 22 8.87 3.97 7.06
N GLN A 23 9.90 3.50 7.78
CA GLN A 23 11.27 4.02 7.73
C GLN A 23 12.29 2.91 7.53
N GLY A 24 13.09 3.01 6.47
CA GLY A 24 14.17 2.09 6.15
C GLY A 24 13.74 0.63 6.03
N VAL A 25 12.49 0.39 5.64
CA VAL A 25 11.89 -0.95 5.66
C VAL A 25 12.46 -1.80 4.53
N THR A 26 12.97 -2.96 4.91
CA THR A 26 13.39 -4.01 3.97
C THR A 26 12.50 -5.24 4.16
N LEU A 27 12.03 -5.78 3.04
CA LEU A 27 11.27 -7.03 3.01
C LEU A 27 11.88 -7.99 2.01
N ASN A 28 12.19 -9.19 2.49
CA ASN A 28 12.72 -10.29 1.68
C ASN A 28 11.93 -11.56 1.94
N LEU A 29 11.34 -12.14 0.90
CA LEU A 29 10.57 -13.40 0.96
C LEU A 29 11.31 -14.57 0.27
N GLY A 30 12.64 -14.54 0.28
CA GLY A 30 13.48 -15.53 -0.39
C GLY A 30 13.88 -15.08 -1.80
N GLY A 31 15.10 -14.61 -1.98
CA GLY A 31 15.63 -14.08 -3.24
C GLY A 31 15.97 -12.60 -3.19
N LYS A 32 15.66 -11.86 -4.27
CA LYS A 32 15.87 -10.39 -4.30
C LYS A 32 14.86 -9.71 -3.38
N PRO A 33 15.27 -8.69 -2.60
CA PRO A 33 14.35 -7.99 -1.71
C PRO A 33 13.18 -7.36 -2.50
N LEU A 34 11.96 -7.57 -2.02
CA LEU A 34 10.74 -6.93 -2.54
C LEU A 34 10.71 -5.44 -2.19
N LEU A 35 11.20 -5.09 -0.98
CA LEU A 35 11.44 -3.71 -0.55
C LEU A 35 12.86 -3.63 -0.02
N ASP A 36 13.55 -2.54 -0.32
CA ASP A 36 14.95 -2.33 -0.01
C ASP A 36 15.15 -0.93 0.57
N SER A 37 15.23 -0.83 1.90
CA SER A 37 15.31 0.43 2.65
C SER A 37 14.27 1.44 2.18
N ALA A 38 13.02 1.03 2.19
CA ALA A 38 11.90 1.81 1.67
C ALA A 38 11.31 2.71 2.77
N ASP A 39 11.01 3.95 2.39
CA ASP A 39 10.37 4.95 3.24
C ASP A 39 9.01 5.32 2.66
N LEU A 40 8.00 5.47 3.52
CA LEU A 40 6.67 5.92 3.16
C LEU A 40 6.01 6.62 4.35
N SER A 41 5.45 7.80 4.11
CA SER A 41 4.58 8.48 5.05
C SER A 41 3.19 8.62 4.44
N VAL A 42 2.17 8.31 5.21
CA VAL A 42 0.76 8.47 4.84
C VAL A 42 0.11 9.41 5.83
N GLU A 43 -0.55 10.44 5.35
CA GLU A 43 -1.23 11.43 6.17
C GLU A 43 -2.72 11.12 6.29
N ILE A 44 -3.36 11.64 7.33
CA ILE A 44 -4.82 11.58 7.46
C ILE A 44 -5.44 12.31 6.26
N GLY A 45 -6.38 11.65 5.59
CA GLY A 45 -7.03 12.19 4.41
C GLY A 45 -6.38 11.80 3.08
N ASP A 46 -5.22 11.14 3.11
CA ASP A 46 -4.61 10.59 1.90
C ASP A 46 -5.48 9.50 1.26
N ARG A 47 -5.65 9.59 -0.06
CA ARG A 47 -6.16 8.49 -0.88
C ARG A 47 -5.04 8.01 -1.79
N LEU A 48 -4.30 7.04 -1.29
CA LEU A 48 -3.06 6.56 -1.86
C LEU A 48 -3.30 5.32 -2.72
N CYS A 49 -3.07 5.44 -4.02
CA CYS A 49 -3.09 4.31 -4.95
C CYS A 49 -1.69 3.69 -5.07
N LEU A 50 -1.56 2.41 -4.73
CA LEU A 50 -0.32 1.66 -4.95
C LEU A 50 -0.33 1.06 -6.35
N VAL A 51 0.71 1.36 -7.11
CA VAL A 51 0.90 0.83 -8.46
C VAL A 51 2.23 0.09 -8.58
N GLY A 52 2.35 -0.72 -9.59
CA GLY A 52 3.57 -1.50 -9.86
C GLY A 52 3.24 -2.79 -10.59
N ARG A 53 4.26 -3.45 -11.10
CA ARG A 53 4.11 -4.72 -11.84
C ARG A 53 3.57 -5.84 -10.95
N ASN A 54 3.01 -6.87 -11.58
CA ASN A 54 2.65 -8.10 -10.86
C ASN A 54 3.91 -8.72 -10.24
N GLY A 55 3.81 -9.11 -8.96
CA GLY A 55 4.95 -9.59 -8.20
C GLY A 55 5.93 -8.50 -7.69
N ALA A 56 5.66 -7.21 -7.88
CA ALA A 56 6.50 -6.13 -7.36
C ALA A 56 6.44 -5.97 -5.84
N GLY A 57 5.49 -6.64 -5.16
CA GLY A 57 5.33 -6.57 -3.71
C GLY A 57 4.22 -5.65 -3.22
N LYS A 58 3.24 -5.27 -4.08
CA LYS A 58 2.11 -4.41 -3.68
C LYS A 58 1.29 -4.98 -2.53
N SER A 59 0.82 -6.22 -2.66
CA SER A 59 0.03 -6.90 -1.60
C SER A 59 0.85 -7.13 -0.34
N SER A 60 2.16 -7.44 -0.48
CA SER A 60 3.06 -7.55 0.66
C SER A 60 3.26 -6.21 1.37
N LEU A 61 3.32 -5.10 0.60
CA LEU A 61 3.37 -3.76 1.18
C LEU A 61 2.07 -3.44 1.92
N LEU A 62 0.88 -3.75 1.35
CA LEU A 62 -0.40 -3.60 2.06
C LEU A 62 -0.42 -4.42 3.35
N ALA A 63 0.03 -5.68 3.32
CA ALA A 63 0.11 -6.55 4.50
C ALA A 63 1.08 -6.00 5.58
N LEU A 64 2.21 -5.40 5.17
CA LEU A 64 3.11 -4.70 6.06
C LEU A 64 2.43 -3.48 6.71
N LEU A 65 1.80 -2.62 5.90
CA LEU A 65 1.12 -1.41 6.37
C LEU A 65 -0.03 -1.76 7.32
N GLY A 66 -0.77 -2.79 7.00
CA GLY A 66 -1.87 -3.31 7.81
C GLY A 66 -1.47 -4.13 9.04
N GLY A 67 -0.18 -4.41 9.24
CA GLY A 67 0.31 -5.16 10.41
C GLY A 67 0.17 -6.67 10.32
N GLN A 68 -0.28 -7.21 9.18
CA GLN A 68 -0.39 -8.65 8.94
C GLN A 68 0.98 -9.32 8.70
N MET A 69 2.00 -8.52 8.37
CA MET A 69 3.36 -8.96 8.11
C MET A 69 4.36 -8.07 8.86
N GLN A 70 5.50 -8.65 9.26
CA GLN A 70 6.61 -7.91 9.87
C GLN A 70 7.74 -7.70 8.85
N PRO A 71 8.42 -6.55 8.87
CA PRO A 71 9.57 -6.32 8.02
C PRO A 71 10.80 -7.09 8.51
N ASN A 72 11.76 -7.38 7.62
CA ASN A 72 13.06 -7.94 8.01
C ASN A 72 13.95 -6.92 8.73
N SER A 73 13.83 -5.63 8.34
CA SER A 73 14.50 -4.51 9.02
C SER A 73 13.73 -3.22 8.77
N GLY A 74 14.06 -2.17 9.53
CA GLY A 74 13.35 -0.90 9.53
C GLY A 74 12.21 -0.86 10.54
N MET A 75 11.43 0.21 10.52
CA MET A 75 10.36 0.45 11.48
C MET A 75 9.09 0.90 10.77
N ILE A 76 7.94 0.43 11.28
CA ILE A 76 6.62 0.85 10.84
C ILE A 76 5.85 1.35 12.04
N ILE A 77 5.47 2.63 12.01
CA ILE A 77 4.62 3.27 13.02
C ILE A 77 3.21 3.29 12.45
N ARG A 78 2.27 2.73 13.19
CA ARG A 78 0.85 2.65 12.81
C ARG A 78 0.00 3.44 13.78
N PRO A 79 -1.20 3.91 13.35
CA PRO A 79 -2.14 4.54 14.27
C PRO A 79 -2.56 3.57 15.37
N GLY A 80 -2.91 4.10 16.53
CA GLY A 80 -3.53 3.32 17.60
C GLY A 80 -4.99 2.95 17.33
N THR A 81 -5.56 3.37 16.18
CA THR A 81 -6.94 3.11 15.76
C THR A 81 -7.02 1.90 14.85
N LEU A 82 -8.21 1.30 14.78
CA LEU A 82 -8.49 0.20 13.87
C LEU A 82 -8.37 0.66 12.41
N ILE A 83 -7.83 -0.22 11.57
CA ILE A 83 -7.79 -0.05 10.12
C ILE A 83 -8.64 -1.15 9.51
N GLY A 84 -9.62 -0.78 8.70
CA GLY A 84 -10.40 -1.73 7.93
C GLY A 84 -9.56 -2.32 6.80
N GLN A 85 -9.34 -3.64 6.85
CA GLN A 85 -8.49 -4.32 5.87
C GLN A 85 -9.27 -5.37 5.11
N MET A 86 -9.12 -5.34 3.79
CA MET A 86 -9.56 -6.44 2.94
C MET A 86 -8.37 -7.38 2.73
N PRO A 87 -8.38 -8.60 3.30
CA PRO A 87 -7.30 -9.56 3.10
C PRO A 87 -7.27 -10.04 1.65
N GLN A 88 -6.07 -10.34 1.14
CA GLN A 88 -5.89 -10.90 -0.21
C GLN A 88 -6.56 -12.28 -0.32
N ASP A 89 -6.34 -13.13 0.69
CA ASP A 89 -6.98 -14.43 0.81
C ASP A 89 -7.99 -14.40 1.97
N VAL A 90 -9.20 -14.84 1.68
CA VAL A 90 -10.26 -14.88 2.69
C VAL A 90 -9.98 -16.01 3.68
N PRO A 91 -9.97 -15.73 5.00
CA PRO A 91 -9.67 -16.75 5.99
C PRO A 91 -10.66 -17.92 5.96
N GLU A 92 -10.14 -19.16 5.85
CA GLU A 92 -10.95 -20.38 5.79
C GLU A 92 -11.70 -20.71 7.09
N HIS A 93 -11.24 -20.11 8.21
CA HIS A 93 -11.83 -20.36 9.52
C HIS A 93 -13.09 -19.54 9.80
N TRP A 94 -13.46 -18.59 8.94
CA TRP A 94 -14.68 -17.79 9.13
C TRP A 94 -15.92 -18.68 9.06
N ARG A 95 -16.84 -18.53 10.04
CA ARG A 95 -18.08 -19.30 10.18
C ARG A 95 -19.22 -18.37 10.61
N GLY A 96 -20.45 -18.76 10.25
CA GLY A 96 -21.65 -18.02 10.57
C GLY A 96 -22.32 -17.39 9.37
N THR A 97 -23.36 -16.59 9.62
CA THR A 97 -24.07 -15.86 8.56
C THR A 97 -23.25 -14.66 8.08
N VAL A 98 -23.55 -14.19 6.87
CA VAL A 98 -22.91 -13.00 6.30
C VAL A 98 -23.07 -11.81 7.26
N PHE A 99 -24.30 -11.61 7.80
CA PHE A 99 -24.55 -10.51 8.74
C PHE A 99 -23.66 -10.62 9.99
N SER A 100 -23.64 -11.80 10.63
CA SER A 100 -22.86 -12.00 11.86
C SER A 100 -21.37 -11.72 11.63
N LEU A 101 -20.82 -12.17 10.51
CA LEU A 101 -19.41 -11.92 10.16
C LEU A 101 -19.12 -10.45 9.88
N VAL A 102 -20.02 -9.74 9.18
CA VAL A 102 -19.81 -8.31 8.89
C VAL A 102 -19.96 -7.48 10.16
N ALA A 103 -20.93 -7.80 11.02
CA ALA A 103 -21.14 -7.09 12.28
C ALA A 103 -20.02 -7.35 13.32
N GLU A 104 -19.39 -8.54 13.32
CA GLU A 104 -18.36 -8.94 14.29
C GLU A 104 -17.22 -7.93 14.44
N VAL A 105 -16.88 -7.18 13.37
CA VAL A 105 -15.81 -6.17 13.41
C VAL A 105 -16.10 -5.00 14.35
N LEU A 106 -17.37 -4.83 14.74
CA LEU A 106 -17.82 -3.83 15.70
C LEU A 106 -17.69 -4.31 17.18
N GLY A 107 -17.07 -5.48 17.41
CA GLY A 107 -16.86 -6.02 18.74
C GLY A 107 -18.16 -6.41 19.46
N GLU A 108 -18.35 -6.00 20.71
CA GLU A 108 -19.54 -6.36 21.51
C GLU A 108 -20.84 -5.79 20.92
N GLU A 109 -20.80 -4.58 20.36
CA GLU A 109 -21.92 -4.01 19.62
C GLU A 109 -22.32 -4.90 18.45
N GLY A 110 -21.36 -5.37 17.67
CA GLY A 110 -21.60 -6.25 16.52
C GLY A 110 -22.20 -7.60 16.92
N LYS A 111 -21.79 -8.18 18.03
CA LYS A 111 -22.39 -9.40 18.58
C LYS A 111 -23.86 -9.19 18.96
N ALA A 112 -24.17 -8.07 19.60
CA ALA A 112 -25.55 -7.69 19.95
C ALA A 112 -26.42 -7.52 18.70
N LEU A 113 -25.88 -6.83 17.66
CA LEU A 113 -26.56 -6.66 16.35
C LEU A 113 -26.80 -8.01 15.66
N ALA A 114 -25.84 -8.93 15.70
CA ALA A 114 -25.98 -10.26 15.12
C ALA A 114 -27.04 -11.10 15.86
N ALA A 115 -27.10 -11.02 17.20
CA ALA A 115 -28.12 -11.67 18.00
C ALA A 115 -29.53 -11.13 17.69
N ALA A 116 -29.66 -9.80 17.60
CA ALA A 116 -30.94 -9.17 17.23
C ALA A 116 -31.37 -9.57 15.79
N HIS A 117 -30.45 -9.65 14.87
CA HIS A 117 -30.72 -10.09 13.48
C HIS A 117 -31.23 -11.54 13.43
N ALA A 118 -30.67 -12.41 14.28
CA ALA A 118 -31.08 -13.80 14.41
C ALA A 118 -32.43 -14.00 15.17
N GLY A 119 -33.10 -12.92 15.61
CA GLY A 119 -34.34 -13.00 16.33
C GLY A 119 -34.19 -13.39 17.80
N ALA A 120 -33.00 -13.33 18.37
CA ALA A 120 -32.77 -13.53 19.79
C ALA A 120 -33.24 -12.29 20.55
N ASP A 121 -34.41 -12.40 21.15
CA ASP A 121 -35.03 -11.35 21.97
C ASP A 121 -34.35 -11.32 23.37
N HIS A 122 -33.22 -10.66 23.45
CA HIS A 122 -32.45 -10.56 24.70
C HIS A 122 -32.35 -9.12 25.16
N GLY A 123 -33.47 -8.37 25.27
CA GLY A 123 -33.52 -7.13 26.09
C GLY A 123 -32.28 -6.21 26.07
N VAL A 124 -31.41 -6.36 25.06
CA VAL A 124 -30.22 -5.55 24.88
C VAL A 124 -30.71 -4.21 24.37
N GLU A 125 -30.77 -3.21 25.26
CA GLU A 125 -30.91 -1.82 24.83
C GLU A 125 -29.72 -1.49 23.92
N ILE A 126 -29.93 -1.55 22.59
CA ILE A 126 -28.96 -1.14 21.56
C ILE A 126 -28.97 0.38 21.56
N THR A 127 -28.32 1.01 22.53
CA THR A 127 -28.18 2.46 22.58
C THR A 127 -27.40 2.93 21.36
N GLY A 128 -28.08 3.52 20.35
CA GLY A 128 -27.49 3.92 19.06
C GLY A 128 -27.34 2.81 18.03
N GLY A 129 -27.63 1.56 18.35
CA GLY A 129 -27.35 0.40 17.52
C GLY A 129 -28.20 0.26 16.25
N TRP A 130 -29.37 0.89 16.18
CA TRP A 130 -30.21 0.78 14.99
C TRP A 130 -29.63 1.49 13.76
N GLU A 131 -28.90 2.59 13.94
CA GLU A 131 -28.19 3.23 12.83
C GLU A 131 -27.08 2.32 12.30
N ARG A 132 -26.28 1.73 13.18
CA ARG A 132 -25.22 0.76 12.83
C ARG A 132 -25.79 -0.50 12.19
N TYR A 133 -26.93 -1.00 12.67
CA TYR A 133 -27.63 -2.11 12.04
C TYR A 133 -28.01 -1.78 10.60
N GLY A 134 -28.57 -0.57 10.38
CA GLY A 134 -28.89 -0.07 9.05
C GLY A 134 -27.66 0.04 8.15
N ASP A 135 -26.55 0.56 8.66
CA ASP A 135 -25.29 0.69 7.93
C ASP A 135 -24.76 -0.70 7.49
N VAL A 136 -24.77 -1.69 8.40
CA VAL A 136 -24.34 -3.07 8.09
C VAL A 136 -25.21 -3.67 7.00
N LEU A 137 -26.53 -3.58 7.11
CA LEU A 137 -27.45 -4.09 6.10
C LEU A 137 -27.29 -3.37 4.75
N ALA A 138 -27.14 -2.04 4.76
CA ALA A 138 -26.96 -1.27 3.56
C ALA A 138 -25.69 -1.71 2.78
N VAL A 139 -24.57 -1.88 3.49
CA VAL A 139 -23.32 -2.37 2.86
C VAL A 139 -23.49 -3.77 2.30
N ILE A 140 -24.10 -4.70 3.07
CA ILE A 140 -24.37 -6.08 2.64
C ILE A 140 -25.22 -6.09 1.37
N ASN A 141 -26.34 -5.33 1.35
CA ASN A 141 -27.26 -5.26 0.23
C ASN A 141 -26.61 -4.65 -1.03
N HIS A 142 -25.86 -3.54 -0.89
CA HIS A 142 -25.17 -2.91 -2.02
C HIS A 142 -24.08 -3.81 -2.63
N LEU A 143 -23.47 -4.68 -1.83
CA LEU A 143 -22.52 -5.68 -2.34
C LEU A 143 -23.23 -6.94 -2.89
N GLY A 144 -24.57 -6.95 -2.99
CA GLY A 144 -25.34 -8.06 -3.52
C GLY A 144 -25.21 -9.34 -2.70
N LEU A 145 -25.11 -9.19 -1.36
CA LEU A 145 -24.97 -10.31 -0.43
C LEU A 145 -26.31 -10.59 0.24
N ASN A 146 -26.57 -11.87 0.54
CA ASN A 146 -27.69 -12.26 1.40
C ASN A 146 -27.22 -12.30 2.85
N PRO A 147 -27.78 -11.47 3.77
CA PRO A 147 -27.36 -11.39 5.17
C PRO A 147 -27.48 -12.72 5.92
N ASP A 148 -28.47 -13.56 5.58
CA ASP A 148 -28.76 -14.83 6.26
C ASP A 148 -27.97 -16.01 5.68
N ALA A 149 -27.27 -15.84 4.55
CA ALA A 149 -26.52 -16.91 3.93
C ALA A 149 -25.36 -17.38 4.80
N ASP A 150 -25.17 -18.70 4.90
CA ASP A 150 -24.02 -19.30 5.56
C ASP A 150 -22.76 -19.06 4.75
N PHE A 151 -21.73 -18.47 5.38
CA PHE A 151 -20.49 -18.12 4.74
C PHE A 151 -19.77 -19.31 4.09
N THR A 152 -19.88 -20.49 4.70
CA THR A 152 -19.20 -21.70 4.22
C THR A 152 -19.70 -22.14 2.86
N SER A 153 -20.99 -21.89 2.56
CA SER A 153 -21.66 -22.24 1.31
C SER A 153 -21.36 -21.27 0.15
N LEU A 154 -20.73 -20.12 0.43
CA LEU A 154 -20.53 -19.07 -0.56
C LEU A 154 -19.42 -19.39 -1.55
N SER A 155 -19.55 -18.90 -2.79
CA SER A 155 -18.47 -18.91 -3.79
C SER A 155 -17.29 -18.02 -3.33
N GLY A 156 -16.09 -18.27 -3.89
CA GLY A 156 -14.89 -17.48 -3.58
C GLY A 156 -15.07 -15.97 -3.85
N GLY A 157 -15.73 -15.60 -4.94
CA GLY A 157 -16.03 -14.20 -5.26
C GLY A 157 -17.00 -13.57 -4.25
N THR A 158 -18.02 -14.33 -3.81
CA THR A 158 -18.96 -13.86 -2.78
C THR A 158 -18.26 -13.72 -1.42
N LYS A 159 -17.39 -14.66 -1.04
CA LYS A 159 -16.56 -14.55 0.17
C LYS A 159 -15.69 -13.31 0.17
N ARG A 160 -15.09 -12.95 -0.98
CA ARG A 160 -14.33 -11.69 -1.12
C ARG A 160 -15.21 -10.46 -0.91
N ARG A 161 -16.45 -10.46 -1.40
CA ARG A 161 -17.40 -9.37 -1.13
C ARG A 161 -17.76 -9.25 0.36
N VAL A 162 -17.86 -10.38 1.08
CA VAL A 162 -18.02 -10.36 2.56
C VAL A 162 -16.79 -9.75 3.23
N ALA A 163 -15.58 -10.09 2.79
CA ALA A 163 -14.36 -9.50 3.34
C ALA A 163 -14.29 -7.99 3.08
N LEU A 164 -14.72 -7.52 1.90
CA LEU A 164 -14.86 -6.10 1.61
C LEU A 164 -15.88 -5.45 2.53
N ALA A 165 -17.08 -6.04 2.72
CA ALA A 165 -18.09 -5.52 3.63
C ALA A 165 -17.54 -5.34 5.06
N ARG A 166 -16.81 -6.32 5.58
CA ARG A 166 -16.13 -6.26 6.87
C ARG A 166 -15.17 -5.07 6.96
N ALA A 167 -14.35 -4.88 5.94
CA ALA A 167 -13.40 -3.76 5.91
C ALA A 167 -14.12 -2.41 5.94
N LEU A 168 -15.18 -2.24 5.13
CA LEU A 168 -15.94 -1.00 5.04
C LEU A 168 -16.69 -0.63 6.33
N ILE A 169 -17.11 -1.63 7.10
CA ILE A 169 -17.82 -1.42 8.39
C ILE A 169 -16.84 -1.23 9.55
N CYS A 170 -15.62 -1.79 9.44
CA CYS A 170 -14.63 -1.79 10.52
C CYS A 170 -14.14 -0.38 10.88
N SER A 171 -13.83 0.44 9.87
CA SER A 171 -13.17 1.74 10.09
C SER A 171 -13.35 2.67 8.88
N GLU A 172 -13.17 3.96 9.12
CA GLU A 172 -13.04 4.98 8.05
C GLU A 172 -11.63 5.01 7.43
N ASP A 173 -10.64 4.40 8.09
CA ASP A 173 -9.29 4.24 7.57
C ASP A 173 -9.14 2.84 6.96
N LEU A 174 -8.86 2.77 5.67
CA LEU A 174 -9.02 1.56 4.88
C LEU A 174 -7.74 1.17 4.13
N ILE A 175 -7.48 -0.15 4.09
CA ILE A 175 -6.47 -0.78 3.23
C ILE A 175 -7.15 -1.84 2.37
N LEU A 176 -7.24 -1.59 1.06
CA LEU A 176 -7.99 -2.44 0.13
C LEU A 176 -7.08 -2.98 -0.98
N ASP A 177 -7.06 -4.31 -1.14
CA ASP A 177 -6.35 -4.98 -2.24
C ASP A 177 -7.34 -5.45 -3.30
N GLU A 178 -7.32 -4.80 -4.48
CA GLU A 178 -8.18 -5.09 -5.63
C GLU A 178 -9.69 -5.16 -5.28
N PRO A 179 -10.26 -4.10 -4.66
CA PRO A 179 -11.63 -4.14 -4.17
C PRO A 179 -12.68 -4.20 -5.27
N THR A 180 -12.34 -3.87 -6.50
CA THR A 180 -13.24 -3.89 -7.66
C THR A 180 -13.38 -5.26 -8.30
N ASN A 181 -12.52 -6.22 -7.96
CA ASN A 181 -12.55 -7.56 -8.53
C ASN A 181 -13.87 -8.29 -8.18
N HIS A 182 -14.49 -8.88 -9.19
CA HIS A 182 -15.77 -9.61 -9.08
C HIS A 182 -16.99 -8.74 -8.71
N LEU A 183 -16.89 -7.41 -8.86
CA LEU A 183 -18.02 -6.50 -8.75
C LEU A 183 -18.54 -6.11 -10.13
N ASP A 184 -19.85 -5.89 -10.22
CA ASP A 184 -20.46 -5.27 -11.39
C ASP A 184 -20.29 -3.74 -11.37
N ILE A 185 -20.59 -3.08 -12.49
CA ILE A 185 -20.39 -1.65 -12.66
C ILE A 185 -21.21 -0.83 -11.65
N ALA A 186 -22.44 -1.26 -11.34
CA ALA A 186 -23.31 -0.55 -10.41
C ALA A 186 -22.73 -0.59 -8.99
N THR A 187 -22.25 -1.76 -8.57
CA THR A 187 -21.57 -1.95 -7.28
C THR A 187 -20.25 -1.18 -7.19
N ILE A 188 -19.45 -1.14 -8.28
CA ILE A 188 -18.22 -0.34 -8.34
C ILE A 188 -18.56 1.15 -8.17
N THR A 189 -19.55 1.67 -8.89
CA THR A 189 -19.97 3.07 -8.79
C THR A 189 -20.42 3.42 -7.36
N TRP A 190 -21.21 2.53 -6.73
CA TRP A 190 -21.61 2.71 -5.34
C TRP A 190 -20.40 2.70 -4.40
N LEU A 191 -19.45 1.76 -4.58
CA LEU A 191 -18.25 1.68 -3.78
C LEU A 191 -17.40 2.95 -3.86
N GLU A 192 -17.22 3.49 -5.07
CA GLU A 192 -16.54 4.77 -5.27
C GLU A 192 -17.19 5.90 -4.47
N ASP A 193 -18.52 6.04 -4.58
CA ASP A 193 -19.28 7.05 -3.84
C ASP A 193 -19.20 6.84 -2.32
N PHE A 194 -19.23 5.58 -1.88
CA PHE A 194 -19.08 5.23 -0.47
C PHE A 194 -17.70 5.64 0.04
N LEU A 195 -16.63 5.28 -0.66
CA LEU A 195 -15.26 5.61 -0.28
C LEU A 195 -15.00 7.11 -0.28
N LEU A 196 -15.55 7.85 -1.25
CA LEU A 196 -15.43 9.31 -1.30
C LEU A 196 -16.07 10.00 -0.10
N ARG A 197 -17.17 9.44 0.42
CA ARG A 197 -17.96 10.04 1.52
C ARG A 197 -17.53 9.58 2.90
N LYS A 198 -17.16 8.30 3.05
CA LYS A 198 -16.95 7.65 4.35
C LYS A 198 -15.48 7.37 4.66
N ALA A 199 -14.64 7.10 3.65
CA ALA A 199 -13.23 6.84 3.93
C ALA A 199 -12.49 8.14 4.28
N ARG A 200 -11.92 8.16 5.47
CA ARG A 200 -11.04 9.23 5.94
C ARG A 200 -9.66 9.09 5.30
N THR A 201 -9.02 7.94 5.46
CA THR A 201 -7.74 7.61 4.84
C THR A 201 -7.90 6.32 4.04
N LEU A 202 -7.39 6.28 2.81
CA LEU A 202 -7.51 5.13 1.95
C LEU A 202 -6.17 4.77 1.31
N ILE A 203 -5.74 3.53 1.50
CA ILE A 203 -4.61 2.94 0.78
C ILE A 203 -5.15 1.77 -0.03
N PHE A 204 -4.93 1.77 -1.35
CA PHE A 204 -5.52 0.73 -2.18
C PHE A 204 -4.64 0.34 -3.37
N VAL A 205 -4.84 -0.88 -3.83
CA VAL A 205 -4.37 -1.39 -5.12
C VAL A 205 -5.58 -1.61 -5.99
N SER A 206 -5.54 -1.19 -7.25
CA SER A 206 -6.55 -1.55 -8.24
C SER A 206 -5.96 -1.58 -9.66
N HIS A 207 -6.43 -2.53 -10.46
CA HIS A 207 -6.20 -2.57 -11.90
C HIS A 207 -7.24 -1.77 -12.68
N ASP A 208 -8.32 -1.35 -12.04
CA ASP A 208 -9.34 -0.47 -12.62
C ASP A 208 -8.83 0.98 -12.65
N ARG A 209 -8.52 1.45 -13.86
CA ARG A 209 -8.01 2.81 -14.06
C ARG A 209 -9.07 3.89 -13.77
N ALA A 210 -10.34 3.61 -14.02
CA ALA A 210 -11.42 4.57 -13.75
C ALA A 210 -11.58 4.75 -12.24
N PHE A 211 -11.61 3.66 -11.49
CA PHE A 211 -11.63 3.63 -10.04
C PHE A 211 -10.44 4.37 -9.42
N ALA A 212 -9.22 4.06 -9.90
CA ALA A 212 -8.01 4.73 -9.42
C ALA A 212 -8.02 6.23 -9.73
N LYS A 213 -8.46 6.63 -10.94
CA LYS A 213 -8.54 8.04 -11.34
C LYS A 213 -9.54 8.83 -10.50
N ARG A 214 -10.65 8.20 -10.12
CA ARG A 214 -11.71 8.85 -9.33
C ARG A 214 -11.31 9.06 -7.87
N LEU A 215 -10.57 8.12 -7.29
CA LEU A 215 -10.28 8.11 -5.86
C LEU A 215 -8.91 8.66 -5.50
N ALA A 216 -7.86 8.35 -6.26
CA ALA A 216 -6.49 8.63 -5.87
C ALA A 216 -6.17 10.12 -5.87
N THR A 217 -5.71 10.63 -4.74
CA THR A 217 -5.08 11.94 -4.62
C THR A 217 -3.56 11.87 -4.73
N ARG A 218 -3.00 10.67 -4.49
CA ARG A 218 -1.58 10.39 -4.47
C ARG A 218 -1.29 8.98 -5.00
N VAL A 219 -0.19 8.82 -5.73
CA VAL A 219 0.22 7.52 -6.28
C VAL A 219 1.59 7.15 -5.74
N VAL A 220 1.76 5.89 -5.33
CA VAL A 220 3.06 5.32 -4.96
C VAL A 220 3.35 4.12 -5.84
N GLU A 221 4.45 4.20 -6.60
CA GLU A 221 4.90 3.12 -7.46
C GLU A 221 5.92 2.24 -6.74
N VAL A 222 5.66 0.95 -6.70
CA VAL A 222 6.62 -0.07 -6.25
C VAL A 222 7.42 -0.52 -7.46
N ASP A 223 8.67 -0.09 -7.55
CA ASP A 223 9.56 -0.42 -8.67
C ASP A 223 10.94 -0.86 -8.18
N ARG A 224 11.34 -2.08 -8.54
CA ARG A 224 12.67 -2.64 -8.24
C ARG A 224 13.07 -2.58 -6.74
N GLY A 225 12.08 -2.72 -5.85
CA GLY A 225 12.26 -2.68 -4.40
C GLY A 225 12.31 -1.28 -3.79
N LYS A 226 12.11 -0.24 -4.58
CA LYS A 226 12.01 1.15 -4.12
C LYS A 226 10.58 1.65 -4.26
N LEU A 227 10.22 2.63 -3.42
CA LEU A 227 8.95 3.33 -3.50
C LEU A 227 9.18 4.70 -4.15
N HIS A 228 8.44 4.96 -5.21
CA HIS A 228 8.42 6.27 -5.87
C HIS A 228 7.10 6.96 -5.60
N ASN A 229 7.17 8.07 -4.89
CA ASN A 229 6.01 8.83 -4.48
C ASN A 229 5.70 9.94 -5.50
N TYR A 230 4.45 9.99 -5.95
CA TYR A 230 3.92 11.00 -6.85
C TYR A 230 2.76 11.72 -6.15
N SER A 231 3.02 12.96 -5.72
CA SER A 231 2.00 13.84 -5.10
C SER A 231 1.05 14.39 -6.16
N CYS A 232 0.37 13.49 -6.87
CA CYS A 232 -0.60 13.82 -7.92
C CYS A 232 -1.65 12.71 -8.03
N GLY A 233 -2.82 13.05 -8.61
CA GLY A 233 -3.84 12.07 -8.96
C GLY A 233 -3.39 11.09 -10.05
N PHE A 234 -4.14 10.00 -10.20
CA PHE A 234 -3.79 8.90 -11.10
C PHE A 234 -3.74 9.32 -12.58
N ASP A 235 -4.45 10.36 -12.97
CA ASP A 235 -4.48 10.91 -14.34
C ASP A 235 -3.12 11.50 -14.77
N ARG A 236 -2.40 12.14 -13.84
CA ARG A 236 -1.08 12.74 -14.11
C ARG A 236 0.09 11.79 -13.84
N TYR A 237 -0.17 10.66 -13.21
CA TYR A 237 0.87 9.68 -12.86
C TYR A 237 1.67 9.19 -14.07
N PRO A 238 1.05 8.81 -15.24
CA PRO A 238 1.81 8.31 -16.39
C PRO A 238 2.86 9.31 -16.89
N GLU A 239 2.49 10.59 -17.00
CA GLU A 239 3.37 11.67 -17.43
C GLU A 239 4.55 11.84 -16.45
N ARG A 240 4.24 11.94 -15.15
CA ARG A 240 5.26 12.06 -14.10
C ARG A 240 6.20 10.86 -14.03
N ARG A 241 5.67 9.67 -14.26
CA ARG A 241 6.47 8.46 -14.36
C ARG A 241 7.44 8.49 -15.54
N GLU A 242 6.98 8.93 -16.73
CA GLU A 242 7.83 9.09 -17.90
C GLU A 242 8.94 10.11 -17.66
N GLU A 243 8.64 11.26 -17.07
CA GLU A 243 9.63 12.27 -16.70
C GLU A 243 10.72 11.69 -15.77
N ARG A 244 10.31 10.93 -14.74
CA ARG A 244 11.25 10.25 -13.82
C ARG A 244 12.12 9.26 -14.55
N LEU A 245 11.55 8.40 -15.39
CA LEU A 245 12.29 7.38 -16.13
C LEU A 245 13.27 8.00 -17.13
N ALA A 246 12.88 9.07 -17.82
CA ALA A 246 13.76 9.80 -18.71
C ALA A 246 14.91 10.50 -17.96
N ALA A 247 14.66 11.02 -16.75
CA ALA A 247 15.69 11.60 -15.90
C ALA A 247 16.68 10.53 -15.41
N GLU A 248 16.16 9.37 -14.96
CA GLU A 248 16.98 8.22 -14.54
C GLU A 248 17.89 7.73 -15.69
N GLU A 249 17.35 7.63 -16.90
CA GLU A 249 18.10 7.20 -18.09
C GLU A 249 19.23 8.18 -18.44
N ARG A 250 18.93 9.48 -18.41
CA ARG A 250 19.96 10.51 -18.62
C ARG A 250 21.07 10.46 -17.56
N ALA A 251 20.69 10.25 -16.29
CA ALA A 251 21.65 10.10 -15.20
C ALA A 251 22.54 8.86 -15.39
N PHE A 252 21.97 7.74 -15.80
CA PHE A 252 22.71 6.51 -16.10
C PHE A 252 23.66 6.69 -17.28
N ALA A 253 23.21 7.30 -18.37
CA ALA A 253 24.06 7.58 -19.53
C ALA A 253 25.26 8.47 -19.16
N LEU A 254 25.05 9.49 -18.30
CA LEU A 254 26.12 10.34 -17.80
C LEU A 254 27.12 9.56 -16.93
N GLN A 255 26.65 8.70 -16.05
CA GLN A 255 27.51 7.84 -15.22
C GLN A 255 28.29 6.84 -16.07
N ASP A 256 27.66 6.22 -17.09
CA ASP A 256 28.34 5.29 -17.99
C ASP A 256 29.42 5.98 -18.84
N LYS A 257 29.14 7.21 -19.29
CA LYS A 257 30.16 8.05 -19.96
C LYS A 257 31.34 8.33 -19.04
N LYS A 258 31.07 8.67 -17.79
CA LYS A 258 32.09 8.94 -16.77
C LYS A 258 32.95 7.69 -16.48
N LEU A 259 32.27 6.54 -16.33
CA LEU A 259 32.95 5.25 -16.13
C LEU A 259 33.88 4.91 -17.32
N ALA A 260 33.38 5.05 -18.57
CA ALA A 260 34.17 4.80 -19.76
C ALA A 260 35.41 5.70 -19.86
N GLN A 261 35.29 6.98 -19.46
CA GLN A 261 36.43 7.90 -19.43
C GLN A 261 37.47 7.48 -18.38
N GLU A 262 37.03 7.08 -17.18
CA GLU A 262 37.97 6.61 -16.14
C GLU A 262 38.63 5.28 -16.52
N GLU A 263 37.91 4.39 -17.17
CA GLU A 263 38.50 3.14 -17.72
C GLU A 263 39.51 3.38 -18.82
N ALA A 264 39.23 4.29 -19.76
CA ALA A 264 40.15 4.67 -20.80
C ALA A 264 41.45 5.29 -20.25
N TRP A 265 41.30 6.13 -19.20
CA TRP A 265 42.45 6.74 -18.52
C TRP A 265 43.35 5.69 -17.85
N ILE A 266 42.76 4.67 -17.18
CA ILE A 266 43.57 3.58 -16.59
C ILE A 266 44.30 2.75 -17.66
N ARG A 267 43.66 2.47 -18.82
CA ARG A 267 44.27 1.71 -19.93
C ARG A 267 45.47 2.43 -20.56
N GLN A 268 45.48 3.78 -20.57
CA GLN A 268 46.59 4.59 -21.13
C GLN A 268 47.87 4.54 -20.29
N GLY A 269 47.91 3.83 -19.19
CA GLY A 269 49.07 3.57 -18.35
C GLY A 269 49.40 4.69 -17.38
N ILE A 270 49.57 4.29 -16.13
CA ILE A 270 49.93 5.18 -15.01
C ILE A 270 51.44 5.45 -15.08
N LYS A 271 51.87 6.37 -15.96
CA LYS A 271 53.21 6.91 -15.89
C LYS A 271 53.24 8.06 -14.88
N ALA A 272 53.92 7.82 -13.74
CA ALA A 272 54.27 8.74 -12.65
C ALA A 272 53.18 9.11 -11.59
N ARG A 273 53.56 8.85 -10.33
CA ARG A 273 52.99 9.19 -8.99
C ARG A 273 51.96 8.22 -8.42
N ARG A 274 52.46 7.13 -7.83
CA ARG A 274 51.70 6.04 -7.15
C ARG A 274 50.67 6.50 -6.14
N THR A 275 50.91 7.54 -5.34
CA THR A 275 50.03 7.88 -4.20
C THR A 275 48.76 8.66 -4.60
N ARG A 276 48.85 9.50 -5.66
CA ARG A 276 47.69 10.32 -6.12
C ARG A 276 46.68 9.51 -6.95
N ASN A 277 47.06 8.34 -7.42
CA ASN A 277 46.25 7.49 -8.30
C ASN A 277 45.35 6.49 -7.52
N MET A 278 45.69 6.17 -6.24
CA MET A 278 44.88 5.23 -5.45
C MET A 278 43.45 5.72 -5.15
N GLY A 279 43.27 7.02 -4.96
CA GLY A 279 41.95 7.61 -4.78
C GLY A 279 41.07 7.45 -6.03
N ARG A 280 41.63 7.65 -7.22
CA ARG A 280 40.93 7.54 -8.49
C ARG A 280 40.60 6.07 -8.85
N VAL A 281 41.49 5.14 -8.51
CA VAL A 281 41.22 3.69 -8.63
C VAL A 281 40.10 3.26 -7.70
N ARG A 282 40.06 3.74 -6.45
CA ARG A 282 38.96 3.47 -5.53
C ARG A 282 37.63 4.03 -6.07
N ALA A 283 37.62 5.24 -6.63
CA ALA A 283 36.45 5.83 -7.25
C ALA A 283 35.94 5.00 -8.46
N LEU A 284 36.86 4.46 -9.29
CA LEU A 284 36.45 3.55 -10.39
C LEU A 284 35.83 2.25 -9.87
N VAL A 285 36.41 1.64 -8.84
CA VAL A 285 35.85 0.42 -8.23
C VAL A 285 34.43 0.70 -7.69
N ALA A 286 34.21 1.86 -7.04
CA ALA A 286 32.90 2.27 -6.57
C ALA A 286 31.91 2.46 -7.74
N LEU A 287 32.30 3.15 -8.82
CA LEU A 287 31.45 3.33 -10.01
C LEU A 287 31.07 2.00 -10.69
N ARG A 288 32.00 1.02 -10.72
CA ARG A 288 31.71 -0.33 -11.23
C ARG A 288 30.72 -1.07 -10.33
N ALA A 289 30.88 -0.97 -9.00
CA ALA A 289 29.97 -1.56 -8.04
C ALA A 289 28.57 -0.95 -8.16
N GLU A 290 28.46 0.37 -8.28
CA GLU A 290 27.19 1.07 -8.52
C GLU A 290 26.52 0.59 -9.83
N ARG A 291 27.30 0.46 -10.93
CA ARG A 291 26.76 -0.07 -12.19
C ARG A 291 26.28 -1.51 -12.06
N ALA A 292 27.03 -2.37 -11.40
CA ALA A 292 26.64 -3.77 -11.16
C ALA A 292 25.42 -3.91 -10.27
N ALA A 293 25.22 -2.98 -9.32
CA ALA A 293 24.05 -2.95 -8.45
C ALA A 293 22.77 -2.41 -9.10
N ARG A 294 22.86 -1.82 -10.32
CA ARG A 294 21.68 -1.34 -11.07
C ARG A 294 20.75 -2.51 -11.36
N ARG A 295 19.52 -2.38 -10.96
CA ARG A 295 18.46 -3.33 -11.35
C ARG A 295 17.95 -2.91 -12.73
N ASP A 296 17.98 -3.84 -13.69
CA ASP A 296 17.54 -3.58 -15.06
C ASP A 296 16.06 -3.20 -15.12
N LYS A 297 15.72 -2.29 -16.07
CA LYS A 297 14.33 -2.00 -16.44
C LYS A 297 13.69 -3.29 -16.93
N GLN A 298 12.84 -3.89 -16.14
CA GLN A 298 12.04 -5.04 -16.60
C GLN A 298 10.74 -4.48 -17.20
N GLY A 299 10.58 -4.55 -18.53
CA GLY A 299 9.40 -4.33 -19.39
C GLY A 299 8.21 -3.48 -18.85
N ASN A 300 7.35 -3.01 -19.73
CA ASN A 300 6.18 -2.16 -19.40
C ASN A 300 5.16 -2.84 -18.46
N VAL A 301 4.53 -2.00 -17.62
CA VAL A 301 3.35 -2.34 -16.81
C VAL A 301 2.12 -2.40 -17.70
#